data_8087105a6299e55be29d0464224baa26
#
_entry.id   8087105a6299e55be29d0464224baa26
#
_cell.length_a   1.000
_cell.length_b   1.000
_cell.length_c   1.000
_cell.angle_alpha   90.00
_cell.angle_beta   90.00
_cell.angle_gamma   90.00
#
_symmetry.space_group_name_H-M   'P 1'
#
loop_
_entity.id
_entity.type
_entity.pdbx_description
1 polymer ?
#
loop_
_entity_poly.entity_id
_entity_poly.type
_entity_poly.pdbx_seq_one_letter_code
_entity_poly.pdbx_strand_id
1 'polypeptide(L)'
;VATRQTGTAARPGEMVGTRANDGARRLHWPAGSLVGGGLAGAGLAGGDLAVNLTPDMAGWSYSGLRVVRLAPGGSIDFVTCNDEMAVLPLAGGVEVHVGGRVLRLVGRDSVFARVTDWAYVPIEAEVRLTSPGGAEVALPSARARRRFEAVRVEAGSVPVEVRGAGPSTRQVTNFMAPGVFDGADRLMCVELLTPDGNWSSYPPHRHDDSPECPVNNEEIYYFRLGRTAGRAPSPEAFALHRTYTPDGSIDVNVVVGDGDVFCIPRGYHGPCIAAPGYPLYYLNVLAGPGETRSMAFCDDPAHHWVREAWEHMAPDPRCPMTDAKGTVDR
;
A
#
# COMPACT_ATOMS: atom_id res chain seq x y z
N VAL A 1 -45.30 -32.35 10.55
CA VAL A 1 -44.97 -31.62 9.32
C VAL A 1 -44.27 -30.35 9.75
N ALA A 2 -42.95 -30.32 9.72
CA ALA A 2 -42.14 -29.16 10.08
C ALA A 2 -41.61 -28.53 8.77
N THR A 3 -42.05 -27.33 8.48
CA THR A 3 -41.60 -26.49 7.38
C THR A 3 -40.18 -26.00 7.66
N ARG A 4 -39.21 -26.43 6.82
CA ARG A 4 -37.87 -25.87 6.81
C ARG A 4 -37.92 -24.46 6.19
N GLN A 5 -37.61 -23.45 6.94
CA GLN A 5 -37.23 -22.13 6.41
C GLN A 5 -35.80 -22.23 5.86
N THR A 6 -35.66 -22.00 4.58
CA THR A 6 -34.38 -21.83 3.90
C THR A 6 -33.87 -20.42 4.20
N GLY A 7 -32.92 -20.32 5.12
CA GLY A 7 -32.16 -19.10 5.32
C GLY A 7 -31.24 -18.88 4.14
N THR A 8 -31.42 -17.77 3.44
CA THR A 8 -30.46 -17.24 2.46
C THR A 8 -29.17 -16.88 3.17
N ALA A 9 -28.08 -17.53 2.78
CA ALA A 9 -26.75 -17.19 3.26
C ALA A 9 -26.41 -15.75 2.84
N ALA A 10 -26.05 -14.94 3.80
CA ALA A 10 -25.54 -13.58 3.58
C ALA A 10 -24.24 -13.66 2.77
N ARG A 11 -24.09 -12.79 1.78
CA ARG A 11 -22.90 -12.71 0.94
C ARG A 11 -21.72 -12.20 1.79
N PRO A 12 -20.47 -12.70 1.61
CA PRO A 12 -19.30 -12.14 2.24
C PRO A 12 -19.10 -10.69 1.76
N GLY A 13 -19.11 -9.74 2.67
CA GLY A 13 -18.92 -8.31 2.36
C GLY A 13 -19.82 -7.34 3.10
N GLU A 14 -20.77 -7.80 3.91
CA GLU A 14 -21.52 -6.90 4.78
C GLU A 14 -20.73 -6.61 6.06
N MET A 15 -20.41 -5.33 6.27
CA MET A 15 -19.75 -4.84 7.46
C MET A 15 -20.60 -5.10 8.69
N VAL A 16 -20.12 -5.96 9.60
CA VAL A 16 -20.67 -6.08 10.96
C VAL A 16 -20.00 -5.03 11.83
N GLY A 17 -20.75 -3.99 12.20
CA GLY A 17 -20.40 -3.10 13.29
C GLY A 17 -19.75 -1.77 12.96
N THR A 18 -20.29 -0.99 12.01
CA THR A 18 -20.04 0.46 11.98
C THR A 18 -21.10 1.17 12.81
N ARG A 19 -20.73 1.77 13.94
CA ARG A 19 -21.50 2.89 14.46
C ARG A 19 -21.30 4.06 13.51
N ALA A 20 -22.22 4.22 12.59
CA ALA A 20 -22.26 5.32 11.64
C ALA A 20 -22.53 6.61 12.41
N ASN A 21 -21.58 7.52 12.43
CA ASN A 21 -21.86 8.96 12.51
C ASN A 21 -20.64 9.78 12.07
N ASP A 22 -20.24 9.64 10.83
CA ASP A 22 -19.63 10.69 10.03
C ASP A 22 -19.96 10.34 8.60
N GLY A 23 -20.57 11.25 7.81
CA GLY A 23 -21.16 10.95 6.51
C GLY A 23 -20.34 9.99 5.68
N ALA A 24 -20.71 8.75 5.71
CA ALA A 24 -20.28 7.52 5.04
C ALA A 24 -19.09 7.65 4.06
N ARG A 25 -17.92 8.04 4.52
CA ARG A 25 -16.68 7.79 3.76
C ARG A 25 -16.38 6.32 3.84
N ARG A 26 -16.38 5.66 2.70
CA ARG A 26 -15.96 4.26 2.62
C ARG A 26 -14.45 4.20 2.87
N LEU A 27 -14.02 3.59 3.97
CA LEU A 27 -12.60 3.45 4.31
C LEU A 27 -11.99 2.20 3.67
N HIS A 28 -12.74 1.10 3.64
CA HIS A 28 -12.33 -0.18 3.07
C HIS A 28 -12.97 -0.39 1.70
N TRP A 29 -12.14 -0.71 0.72
CA TRP A 29 -12.52 -0.95 -0.66
C TRP A 29 -12.06 -2.36 -1.06
N PRO A 30 -12.96 -3.36 -1.07
CA PRO A 30 -12.63 -4.69 -1.55
C PRO A 30 -12.11 -4.68 -2.98
N ALA A 31 -11.27 -5.66 -3.31
CA ALA A 31 -10.73 -5.83 -4.66
C ALA A 31 -11.82 -5.73 -5.74
N GLY A 32 -11.53 -5.01 -6.81
CA GLY A 32 -12.49 -4.78 -7.90
C GLY A 32 -13.56 -3.73 -7.64
N SER A 33 -13.67 -3.15 -6.42
CA SER A 33 -14.67 -2.11 -6.13
C SER A 33 -14.27 -0.70 -6.58
N LEU A 34 -12.98 -0.48 -6.89
CA LEU A 34 -12.43 0.79 -7.36
C LEU A 34 -12.19 0.84 -8.88
N VAL A 35 -12.89 0.01 -9.67
CA VAL A 35 -12.76 -0.05 -11.13
C VAL A 35 -13.86 0.73 -11.88
N GLY A 36 -14.71 1.45 -11.20
CA GLY A 36 -15.78 2.25 -11.80
C GLY A 36 -15.27 3.51 -12.50
N GLY A 37 -15.75 3.78 -13.74
CA GLY A 37 -15.45 5.00 -14.49
C GLY A 37 -14.69 4.80 -15.79
N GLY A 38 -14.29 3.59 -16.13
CA GLY A 38 -13.53 3.27 -17.35
C GLY A 38 -12.14 3.95 -17.42
N LEU A 39 -11.28 3.46 -18.29
CA LEU A 39 -9.93 4.01 -18.48
C LEU A 39 -9.96 5.50 -18.95
N ALA A 40 -10.95 5.87 -19.75
CA ALA A 40 -11.12 7.25 -20.23
C ALA A 40 -11.43 8.25 -19.10
N GLY A 41 -12.21 7.83 -18.10
CA GLY A 41 -12.51 8.68 -16.92
C GLY A 41 -11.33 8.83 -15.96
N ALA A 42 -10.36 7.92 -16.03
CA ALA A 42 -9.12 7.98 -15.25
C ALA A 42 -7.96 8.67 -15.99
N GLY A 43 -8.18 9.17 -17.21
CA GLY A 43 -7.14 9.72 -18.07
C GLY A 43 -6.15 8.67 -18.58
N LEU A 44 -6.56 7.39 -18.62
CA LEU A 44 -5.76 6.26 -19.04
C LEU A 44 -6.33 5.69 -20.34
N ALA A 45 -5.48 5.38 -21.31
CA ALA A 45 -5.84 4.73 -22.56
C ALA A 45 -5.07 3.40 -22.72
N GLY A 46 -5.78 2.28 -22.83
CA GLY A 46 -5.22 0.93 -22.88
C GLY A 46 -5.04 0.30 -21.48
N GLY A 47 -4.84 -1.02 -21.43
CA GLY A 47 -4.67 -1.79 -20.19
C GLY A 47 -5.95 -2.03 -19.39
N ASP A 48 -5.82 -2.73 -18.26
CA ASP A 48 -6.89 -3.01 -17.30
C ASP A 48 -6.61 -2.29 -15.99
N LEU A 49 -7.60 -1.63 -15.44
CA LEU A 49 -7.48 -0.83 -14.21
C LEU A 49 -8.04 -1.64 -13.04
N ALA A 50 -7.14 -2.18 -12.20
CA ALA A 50 -7.52 -2.95 -11.01
C ALA A 50 -7.91 -2.06 -9.82
N VAL A 51 -7.26 -0.89 -9.69
CA VAL A 51 -7.54 0.12 -8.65
C VAL A 51 -7.47 1.51 -9.29
N ASN A 52 -8.43 2.35 -8.95
CA ASN A 52 -8.42 3.78 -9.25
C ASN A 52 -8.97 4.55 -8.05
N LEU A 53 -8.08 4.97 -7.17
CA LEU A 53 -8.40 5.80 -6.02
C LEU A 53 -7.76 7.17 -6.21
N THR A 54 -8.59 8.18 -6.38
CA THR A 54 -8.15 9.59 -6.41
C THR A 54 -8.29 10.24 -5.03
N PRO A 55 -7.55 11.33 -4.74
CA PRO A 55 -7.75 12.07 -3.50
C PRO A 55 -9.22 12.47 -3.28
N ASP A 56 -9.90 12.93 -4.32
CA ASP A 56 -11.30 13.36 -4.23
C ASP A 56 -12.26 12.21 -3.84
N MET A 57 -12.02 10.99 -4.35
CA MET A 57 -12.80 9.80 -3.97
C MET A 57 -12.61 9.43 -2.50
N ALA A 58 -11.40 9.57 -1.97
CA ALA A 58 -11.09 9.39 -0.56
C ALA A 58 -11.54 10.58 0.30
N GLY A 59 -11.92 11.70 -0.34
CA GLY A 59 -12.25 12.97 0.31
C GLY A 59 -11.02 13.64 0.90
N TRP A 60 -9.88 13.48 0.27
CA TRP A 60 -8.56 13.98 0.62
C TRP A 60 -8.07 15.03 -0.37
N SER A 61 -6.85 15.50 -0.16
CA SER A 61 -6.25 16.55 -0.97
C SER A 61 -5.01 16.10 -1.73
N TYR A 62 -4.33 15.04 -1.29
CA TYR A 62 -3.00 14.69 -1.77
C TYR A 62 -2.88 13.29 -2.33
N SER A 63 -3.12 12.26 -1.51
CA SER A 63 -2.77 10.87 -1.81
C SER A 63 -3.72 10.20 -2.78
N GLY A 64 -3.17 9.50 -3.78
CA GLY A 64 -3.91 8.67 -4.72
C GLY A 64 -3.19 7.37 -5.04
N LEU A 65 -3.90 6.41 -5.60
CA LEU A 65 -3.35 5.12 -6.00
C LEU A 65 -4.09 4.59 -7.23
N ARG A 66 -3.33 4.21 -8.26
CA ARG A 66 -3.83 3.36 -9.34
C ARG A 66 -3.05 2.06 -9.36
N VAL A 67 -3.71 0.98 -9.70
CA VAL A 67 -3.06 -0.30 -10.02
C VAL A 67 -3.53 -0.71 -11.41
N VAL A 68 -2.58 -0.90 -12.31
CA VAL A 68 -2.85 -1.23 -13.72
C VAL A 68 -2.30 -2.61 -14.05
N ARG A 69 -3.00 -3.34 -14.91
CA ARG A 69 -2.58 -4.60 -15.48
C ARG A 69 -2.36 -4.44 -16.97
N LEU A 70 -1.18 -4.83 -17.42
CA LEU A 70 -0.81 -4.87 -18.82
C LEU A 70 -0.73 -6.32 -19.27
N ALA A 71 -1.45 -6.68 -20.32
CA ALA A 71 -1.26 -7.96 -20.99
C ALA A 71 0.15 -8.03 -21.64
N PRO A 72 0.66 -9.22 -21.98
CA PRO A 72 1.88 -9.33 -22.78
C PRO A 72 1.81 -8.49 -24.05
N GLY A 73 2.80 -7.61 -24.29
CA GLY A 73 2.81 -6.63 -25.37
C GLY A 73 1.89 -5.44 -25.16
N GLY A 74 1.18 -5.36 -24.04
CA GLY A 74 0.25 -4.28 -23.73
C GLY A 74 0.93 -2.96 -23.38
N SER A 75 0.16 -1.88 -23.51
CA SER A 75 0.59 -0.52 -23.15
C SER A 75 -0.54 0.28 -22.55
N ILE A 76 -0.17 1.32 -21.79
CA ILE A 76 -1.09 2.31 -21.25
C ILE A 76 -0.47 3.69 -21.34
N ASP A 77 -1.24 4.69 -21.76
CA ASP A 77 -0.83 6.07 -21.88
C ASP A 77 -1.62 6.93 -20.85
N PHE A 78 -0.93 7.86 -20.20
CA PHE A 78 -1.56 8.84 -19.30
C PHE A 78 -0.71 10.09 -19.15
N VAL A 79 -1.33 11.14 -18.60
CA VAL A 79 -0.66 12.38 -18.19
C VAL A 79 -0.75 12.48 -16.68
N THR A 80 0.34 12.83 -16.02
CA THR A 80 0.39 12.96 -14.56
C THR A 80 -0.34 14.20 -14.04
N CYS A 81 -0.56 15.21 -14.89
CA CYS A 81 -1.16 16.48 -14.48
C CYS A 81 -0.44 17.07 -13.24
N ASN A 82 -1.19 17.31 -12.16
CA ASN A 82 -0.66 17.85 -10.92
C ASN A 82 -0.14 16.78 -9.94
N ASP A 83 -0.12 15.50 -10.34
CA ASP A 83 0.26 14.39 -9.47
C ASP A 83 1.67 13.90 -9.83
N GLU A 84 2.59 13.92 -8.89
CA GLU A 84 3.82 13.13 -9.00
C GLU A 84 3.51 11.66 -8.67
N MET A 85 4.27 10.72 -9.26
CA MET A 85 3.98 9.30 -9.14
C MET A 85 5.24 8.46 -8.98
N ALA A 86 5.11 7.31 -8.31
CA ALA A 86 6.03 6.20 -8.50
C ALA A 86 5.42 5.17 -9.46
N VAL A 87 6.25 4.53 -10.25
CA VAL A 87 5.92 3.35 -11.05
C VAL A 87 6.59 2.16 -10.37
N LEU A 88 5.80 1.35 -9.67
CA LEU A 88 6.27 0.23 -8.85
C LEU A 88 5.74 -1.09 -9.41
N PRO A 89 6.56 -1.96 -10.01
CA PRO A 89 6.15 -3.29 -10.42
C PRO A 89 5.69 -4.14 -9.22
N LEU A 90 4.46 -4.60 -9.25
CA LEU A 90 3.94 -5.62 -8.32
C LEU A 90 4.23 -7.02 -8.84
N ALA A 91 4.12 -7.20 -10.16
CA ALA A 91 4.51 -8.41 -10.87
C ALA A 91 4.89 -8.08 -12.32
N GLY A 92 5.85 -8.80 -12.89
CA GLY A 92 6.37 -8.55 -14.22
C GLY A 92 7.31 -7.33 -14.29
N GLY A 93 7.84 -7.07 -15.48
CA GLY A 93 8.68 -5.91 -15.78
C GLY A 93 7.97 -4.93 -16.71
N VAL A 94 8.37 -3.64 -16.68
CA VAL A 94 7.73 -2.57 -17.43
C VAL A 94 8.75 -1.56 -17.95
N GLU A 95 8.53 -1.03 -19.13
CA GLU A 95 9.25 0.13 -19.66
C GLU A 95 8.41 1.40 -19.46
N VAL A 96 9.03 2.41 -18.86
CA VAL A 96 8.42 3.72 -18.60
C VAL A 96 8.98 4.72 -19.60
N HIS A 97 8.17 5.13 -20.55
CA HIS A 97 8.52 6.16 -21.53
C HIS A 97 8.05 7.51 -20.98
N VAL A 98 8.99 8.41 -20.74
CA VAL A 98 8.74 9.73 -20.16
C VAL A 98 9.81 10.72 -20.56
N GLY A 99 9.43 11.92 -21.01
CA GLY A 99 10.37 12.99 -21.35
C GLY A 99 11.41 12.59 -22.42
N GLY A 100 11.02 11.78 -23.43
CA GLY A 100 11.91 11.27 -24.47
C GLY A 100 12.88 10.17 -24.01
N ARG A 101 12.77 9.69 -22.78
CA ARG A 101 13.60 8.63 -22.18
C ARG A 101 12.79 7.36 -21.99
N VAL A 102 13.49 6.23 -21.93
CA VAL A 102 12.92 4.92 -21.57
C VAL A 102 13.62 4.41 -20.33
N LEU A 103 12.88 4.31 -19.24
CA LEU A 103 13.33 3.74 -17.98
C LEU A 103 12.84 2.28 -17.91
N ARG A 104 13.78 1.33 -18.02
CA ARG A 104 13.43 -0.10 -18.02
C ARG A 104 13.47 -0.63 -16.60
N LEU A 105 12.32 -1.09 -16.09
CA LEU A 105 12.18 -1.76 -14.81
C LEU A 105 12.15 -3.26 -15.04
N VAL A 106 13.10 -3.96 -14.41
CA VAL A 106 13.19 -5.43 -14.46
C VAL A 106 11.99 -6.06 -13.77
N GLY A 107 11.53 -5.42 -12.67
CA GLY A 107 10.40 -5.87 -11.90
C GLY A 107 10.68 -7.15 -11.10
N ARG A 108 9.64 -7.91 -10.81
CA ARG A 108 9.65 -9.12 -9.97
C ARG A 108 8.50 -10.06 -10.33
N ASP A 109 8.61 -11.34 -9.96
CA ASP A 109 7.54 -12.31 -10.21
C ASP A 109 6.31 -12.03 -9.32
N SER A 110 6.55 -11.57 -8.10
CA SER A 110 5.52 -11.12 -7.15
C SER A 110 6.14 -10.22 -6.07
N VAL A 111 5.28 -9.55 -5.29
CA VAL A 111 5.69 -8.74 -4.14
C VAL A 111 6.38 -9.56 -3.03
N PHE A 112 6.21 -10.89 -3.04
CA PHE A 112 6.84 -11.81 -2.09
C PHE A 112 8.15 -12.43 -2.62
N ALA A 113 8.53 -12.15 -3.87
CA ALA A 113 9.69 -12.78 -4.50
C ALA A 113 10.99 -12.02 -4.22
N ARG A 114 10.97 -10.70 -4.32
CA ARG A 114 12.15 -9.85 -4.09
C ARG A 114 11.78 -8.37 -4.00
N VAL A 115 12.71 -7.55 -3.50
CA VAL A 115 12.70 -6.10 -3.67
C VAL A 115 12.88 -5.76 -5.15
N THR A 116 12.14 -4.78 -5.65
CA THR A 116 12.14 -4.40 -7.06
C THR A 116 12.78 -3.04 -7.31
N ASP A 117 13.24 -2.82 -8.54
CA ASP A 117 13.50 -1.49 -9.07
C ASP A 117 12.18 -0.76 -9.35
N TRP A 118 12.23 0.56 -9.37
CA TRP A 118 11.07 1.40 -9.56
C TRP A 118 11.46 2.71 -10.26
N ALA A 119 10.48 3.49 -10.71
CA ALA A 119 10.74 4.78 -11.31
C ALA A 119 9.89 5.88 -10.66
N TYR A 120 10.48 7.07 -10.52
CA TYR A 120 9.76 8.29 -10.23
C TYR A 120 9.37 8.99 -11.52
N VAL A 121 8.15 9.52 -11.56
CA VAL A 121 7.61 10.31 -12.67
C VAL A 121 7.06 11.63 -12.10
N PRO A 122 7.50 12.78 -12.65
CA PRO A 122 7.09 14.10 -12.15
C PRO A 122 5.67 14.48 -12.56
N ILE A 123 5.18 15.60 -11.98
CA ILE A 123 4.02 16.31 -12.48
C ILE A 123 4.20 16.76 -13.94
N GLU A 124 3.09 17.00 -14.65
CA GLU A 124 3.07 17.54 -16.03
C GLU A 124 3.89 16.71 -17.01
N ALA A 125 3.82 15.37 -16.88
CA ALA A 125 4.52 14.43 -17.73
C ALA A 125 3.54 13.57 -18.54
N GLU A 126 3.81 13.43 -19.84
CA GLU A 126 3.21 12.39 -20.66
C GLU A 126 3.98 11.09 -20.45
N VAL A 127 3.26 10.04 -20.12
CA VAL A 127 3.82 8.73 -19.73
C VAL A 127 3.17 7.64 -20.56
N ARG A 128 3.99 6.76 -21.11
CA ARG A 128 3.56 5.48 -21.64
C ARG A 128 4.24 4.37 -20.88
N LEU A 129 3.47 3.42 -20.37
CA LEU A 129 3.99 2.16 -19.85
C LEU A 129 3.79 1.07 -20.90
N THR A 130 4.81 0.25 -21.09
CA THR A 130 4.74 -0.93 -21.98
C THR A 130 5.34 -2.14 -21.28
N SER A 131 4.75 -3.32 -21.49
CA SER A 131 5.28 -4.55 -20.92
C SER A 131 5.30 -5.68 -21.93
N PRO A 132 6.48 -6.13 -22.39
CA PRO A 132 6.59 -7.26 -23.32
C PRO A 132 6.01 -8.56 -22.76
N GLY A 133 6.23 -8.84 -21.48
CA GLY A 133 5.81 -10.08 -20.81
C GLY A 133 4.47 -10.00 -20.06
N GLY A 134 3.87 -8.79 -20.00
CA GLY A 134 2.78 -8.49 -19.10
C GLY A 134 3.27 -8.04 -17.71
N ALA A 135 2.50 -7.19 -17.05
CA ALA A 135 2.85 -6.67 -15.73
C ALA A 135 1.62 -6.23 -14.93
N GLU A 136 1.72 -6.28 -13.62
CA GLU A 136 0.86 -5.55 -12.69
C GLU A 136 1.72 -4.46 -12.03
N VAL A 137 1.25 -3.21 -12.09
CA VAL A 137 2.03 -2.04 -11.69
C VAL A 137 1.20 -1.16 -10.78
N ALA A 138 1.73 -0.84 -9.61
CA ALA A 138 1.17 0.21 -8.76
C ALA A 138 1.71 1.58 -9.19
N LEU A 139 0.81 2.56 -9.22
CA LEU A 139 1.06 3.96 -9.49
C LEU A 139 0.60 4.78 -8.29
N PRO A 140 1.29 4.70 -7.13
CA PRO A 140 1.02 5.60 -6.03
C PRO A 140 1.33 7.03 -6.46
N SER A 141 0.52 7.98 -6.04
CA SER A 141 0.63 9.36 -6.46
C SER A 141 0.33 10.36 -5.34
N ALA A 142 0.85 11.56 -5.51
CA ALA A 142 0.50 12.69 -4.66
C ALA A 142 0.41 13.98 -5.46
N ARG A 143 -0.56 14.84 -5.14
CA ARG A 143 -0.59 16.21 -5.66
C ARG A 143 0.64 16.97 -5.20
N ALA A 144 1.38 17.51 -6.17
CA ALA A 144 2.65 18.17 -5.96
C ALA A 144 2.67 19.55 -6.62
N ARG A 145 3.65 20.37 -6.22
CA ARG A 145 3.86 21.72 -6.75
C ARG A 145 5.22 21.87 -7.42
N ARG A 146 6.21 21.10 -6.97
CA ARG A 146 7.56 21.13 -7.51
C ARG A 146 7.74 19.97 -8.48
N ARG A 147 8.34 20.28 -9.63
CA ARG A 147 8.68 19.27 -10.65
C ARG A 147 10.12 18.81 -10.43
N PHE A 148 10.33 17.51 -10.39
CA PHE A 148 11.64 16.87 -10.35
C PHE A 148 11.91 16.11 -11.65
N GLU A 149 13.10 15.55 -11.81
CA GLU A 149 13.46 14.74 -12.97
C GLU A 149 12.91 13.32 -12.82
N ALA A 150 12.46 12.74 -13.95
CA ALA A 150 12.12 11.33 -13.99
C ALA A 150 13.38 10.48 -13.79
N VAL A 151 13.35 9.52 -12.89
CA VAL A 151 14.50 8.69 -12.55
C VAL A 151 14.09 7.23 -12.27
N ARG A 152 14.95 6.30 -12.68
CA ARG A 152 14.90 4.91 -12.27
C ARG A 152 15.80 4.69 -11.05
N VAL A 153 15.30 3.96 -10.09
CA VAL A 153 16.02 3.54 -8.89
C VAL A 153 16.22 2.02 -8.92
N GLU A 154 17.46 1.59 -8.77
CA GLU A 154 17.84 0.19 -8.81
C GLU A 154 17.38 -0.53 -7.54
N ALA A 155 16.92 -1.79 -7.66
CA ALA A 155 16.51 -2.62 -6.53
C ALA A 155 17.60 -2.74 -5.45
N GLY A 156 18.87 -2.85 -5.86
CA GLY A 156 20.00 -2.99 -4.94
C GLY A 156 20.32 -1.74 -4.10
N SER A 157 19.77 -0.57 -4.47
CA SER A 157 19.92 0.68 -3.72
C SER A 157 18.76 0.94 -2.75
N VAL A 158 17.73 0.10 -2.77
CA VAL A 158 16.55 0.25 -1.90
C VAL A 158 16.84 -0.35 -0.53
N PRO A 159 16.82 0.44 0.57
CA PRO A 159 17.07 -0.07 1.90
C PRO A 159 15.95 -0.99 2.39
N VAL A 160 16.37 -2.10 3.01
CA VAL A 160 15.48 -3.04 3.72
C VAL A 160 15.77 -2.96 5.20
N GLU A 161 14.74 -2.73 5.99
CA GLU A 161 14.79 -2.65 7.45
C GLU A 161 13.96 -3.79 8.05
N VAL A 162 14.48 -4.43 9.10
CA VAL A 162 13.69 -5.31 9.97
C VAL A 162 13.22 -4.49 11.16
N ARG A 163 11.91 -4.31 11.29
CA ARG A 163 11.30 -3.49 12.32
C ARG A 163 10.46 -4.33 13.27
N GLY A 164 10.53 -3.97 14.58
CA GLY A 164 9.85 -4.70 15.65
C GLY A 164 10.62 -5.94 16.11
N ALA A 165 10.06 -6.63 17.10
CA ALA A 165 10.64 -7.87 17.66
C ALA A 165 9.54 -8.89 17.96
N GLY A 166 9.93 -10.17 18.12
CA GLY A 166 8.98 -11.27 18.33
C GLY A 166 7.87 -11.27 17.29
N PRO A 167 6.61 -11.42 17.69
CA PRO A 167 5.46 -11.44 16.77
C PRO A 167 5.17 -10.09 16.11
N SER A 168 5.82 -9.01 16.54
CA SER A 168 5.69 -7.68 15.89
C SER A 168 6.76 -7.43 14.82
N THR A 169 7.55 -8.44 14.47
CA THR A 169 8.59 -8.32 13.46
C THR A 169 8.00 -8.29 12.05
N ARG A 170 8.44 -7.32 11.25
CA ARG A 170 8.13 -7.20 9.82
C ARG A 170 9.29 -6.60 9.07
N GLN A 171 9.33 -6.82 7.77
CA GLN A 171 10.23 -6.13 6.85
C GLN A 171 9.61 -4.81 6.39
N VAL A 172 10.40 -3.75 6.34
CA VAL A 172 10.05 -2.47 5.72
C VAL A 172 11.03 -2.19 4.59
N THR A 173 10.53 -2.04 3.38
CA THR A 173 11.31 -1.70 2.20
C THR A 173 11.11 -0.20 1.93
N ASN A 174 12.13 0.59 2.28
CA ASN A 174 12.07 2.06 2.28
C ASN A 174 12.42 2.62 0.90
N PHE A 175 11.61 2.36 -0.14
CA PHE A 175 11.99 2.73 -1.51
C PHE A 175 11.83 4.23 -1.81
N MET A 176 10.87 4.92 -1.17
CA MET A 176 10.59 6.35 -1.40
C MET A 176 10.41 7.11 -0.07
N ALA A 177 11.05 6.65 0.99
CA ALA A 177 11.06 7.34 2.28
C ALA A 177 11.93 8.62 2.22
N PRO A 178 11.61 9.65 3.04
CA PRO A 178 12.49 10.82 3.21
C PRO A 178 13.91 10.41 3.63
N GLY A 179 14.92 11.04 3.03
CA GLY A 179 16.32 10.71 3.26
C GLY A 179 16.83 9.47 2.51
N VAL A 180 15.93 8.67 1.91
CA VAL A 180 16.27 7.60 0.98
C VAL A 180 16.12 8.08 -0.45
N PHE A 181 15.02 8.74 -0.75
CA PHE A 181 14.75 9.37 -2.04
C PHE A 181 14.20 10.78 -1.84
N ASP A 182 15.01 11.79 -2.20
CA ASP A 182 14.68 13.20 -1.99
C ASP A 182 14.22 13.91 -3.29
N GLY A 183 14.08 13.16 -4.39
CA GLY A 183 13.61 13.65 -5.69
C GLY A 183 12.09 13.71 -5.85
N ALA A 184 11.34 13.93 -4.77
CA ALA A 184 9.89 14.08 -4.80
C ALA A 184 9.45 15.27 -3.93
N ASP A 185 8.28 15.82 -4.24
CA ASP A 185 7.73 16.97 -3.51
C ASP A 185 6.97 16.55 -2.25
N ARG A 186 6.05 15.60 -2.36
CA ARG A 186 5.14 15.20 -1.29
C ARG A 186 5.00 13.70 -1.12
N LEU A 187 5.10 12.94 -2.21
CA LEU A 187 4.88 11.51 -2.20
C LEU A 187 5.92 10.79 -1.35
N MET A 188 5.44 9.91 -0.48
CA MET A 188 6.26 8.99 0.31
C MET A 188 5.65 7.60 0.20
N CYS A 189 6.48 6.59 -0.03
CA CYS A 189 6.02 5.21 -0.13
C CYS A 189 7.00 4.24 0.51
N VAL A 190 6.45 3.23 1.15
CA VAL A 190 7.18 2.08 1.66
C VAL A 190 6.37 0.81 1.41
N GLU A 191 7.08 -0.30 1.22
CA GLU A 191 6.44 -1.62 1.17
C GLU A 191 6.68 -2.34 2.50
N LEU A 192 5.66 -3.05 2.98
CA LEU A 192 5.78 -3.87 4.17
C LEU A 192 5.51 -5.34 3.84
N LEU A 193 6.38 -6.21 4.36
CA LEU A 193 6.20 -7.65 4.34
C LEU A 193 6.13 -8.17 5.78
N THR A 194 5.06 -8.85 6.10
CA THR A 194 4.78 -9.40 7.44
C THR A 194 4.69 -10.90 7.33
N PRO A 195 5.55 -11.66 8.02
CA PRO A 195 5.42 -13.11 8.09
C PRO A 195 4.03 -13.50 8.60
N ASP A 196 3.53 -14.64 8.14
CA ASP A 196 2.26 -15.18 8.62
C ASP A 196 2.27 -15.37 10.14
N GLY A 197 1.15 -15.04 10.79
CA GLY A 197 0.99 -15.01 12.24
C GLY A 197 1.55 -13.78 12.94
N ASN A 198 2.31 -12.92 12.25
CA ASN A 198 2.89 -11.71 12.83
C ASN A 198 1.98 -10.49 12.71
N TRP A 199 2.29 -9.49 13.53
CA TRP A 199 1.60 -8.22 13.64
C TRP A 199 2.45 -7.11 13.03
N SER A 200 1.84 -6.29 12.19
CA SER A 200 2.46 -5.14 11.53
C SER A 200 1.69 -3.87 11.85
N SER A 201 2.27 -2.70 11.57
CA SER A 201 1.69 -1.42 11.98
C SER A 201 1.35 -1.39 13.48
N TYR A 202 2.21 -1.99 14.30
CA TYR A 202 2.01 -2.15 15.73
C TYR A 202 3.26 -1.68 16.49
N PRO A 203 3.13 -0.99 17.67
CA PRO A 203 1.90 -0.54 18.28
C PRO A 203 1.09 0.42 17.40
N PRO A 204 -0.22 0.59 17.68
CA PRO A 204 -1.07 1.53 16.95
C PRO A 204 -0.50 2.94 17.03
N HIS A 205 -0.56 3.67 15.94
CA HIS A 205 0.00 5.02 15.83
C HIS A 205 -0.83 5.89 14.89
N ARG A 206 -0.60 7.20 14.93
CA ARG A 206 -1.27 8.16 14.07
C ARG A 206 -0.30 9.22 13.54
N HIS A 207 -0.69 9.85 12.46
CA HIS A 207 -0.03 11.01 11.85
C HIS A 207 -1.11 11.89 11.20
N ASP A 208 -2.07 12.28 12.01
CA ASP A 208 -3.21 13.13 11.66
C ASP A 208 -2.99 14.58 12.15
N ASP A 209 -3.99 15.44 12.01
CA ASP A 209 -3.97 16.84 12.42
C ASP A 209 -4.14 17.06 13.93
N SER A 210 -3.99 16.02 14.73
CA SER A 210 -4.06 16.15 16.19
C SER A 210 -2.86 16.94 16.73
N PRO A 211 -3.07 17.77 17.76
CA PRO A 211 -2.02 18.68 18.28
C PRO A 211 -0.73 17.98 18.73
N GLU A 212 -0.83 16.72 19.13
CA GLU A 212 0.29 15.93 19.62
C GLU A 212 1.10 15.29 18.49
N CYS A 213 0.53 15.23 17.27
CA CYS A 213 1.23 14.65 16.14
C CYS A 213 2.17 15.64 15.46
N PRO A 214 3.40 15.22 15.14
CA PRO A 214 4.38 16.13 14.52
C PRO A 214 4.11 16.35 13.03
N VAL A 215 3.26 15.54 12.41
CA VAL A 215 2.93 15.60 10.98
C VAL A 215 1.48 15.19 10.74
N ASN A 216 0.93 15.72 9.64
CA ASN A 216 -0.39 15.34 9.12
C ASN A 216 -0.18 14.72 7.74
N ASN A 217 -0.46 13.43 7.61
CA ASN A 217 -0.38 12.68 6.35
C ASN A 217 -1.67 11.91 6.10
N GLU A 218 -2.14 11.95 4.87
CA GLU A 218 -3.09 11.00 4.32
C GLU A 218 -2.34 9.71 4.02
N GLU A 219 -2.94 8.55 4.26
CA GLU A 219 -2.29 7.27 4.03
C GLU A 219 -3.23 6.25 3.40
N ILE A 220 -2.73 5.53 2.38
CA ILE A 220 -3.41 4.43 1.70
C ILE A 220 -2.63 3.16 1.97
N TYR A 221 -3.34 2.08 2.33
CA TYR A 221 -2.83 0.71 2.32
C TYR A 221 -3.43 -0.05 1.15
N TYR A 222 -2.56 -0.65 0.33
CA TYR A 222 -2.95 -1.62 -0.70
C TYR A 222 -2.40 -2.99 -0.33
N PHE A 223 -3.28 -3.95 -0.15
CA PHE A 223 -2.96 -5.26 0.42
C PHE A 223 -2.73 -6.33 -0.65
N ARG A 224 -1.74 -7.19 -0.41
CA ARG A 224 -1.56 -8.44 -1.12
C ARG A 224 -1.34 -9.57 -0.11
N LEU A 225 -1.89 -10.72 -0.39
CA LEU A 225 -1.80 -11.89 0.47
C LEU A 225 -1.05 -13.01 -0.21
N GLY A 226 -0.02 -13.49 0.47
CA GLY A 226 0.75 -14.64 0.03
C GLY A 226 0.20 -15.96 0.57
N ARG A 227 0.94 -17.01 0.30
CA ARG A 227 0.73 -18.32 0.92
C ARG A 227 2.07 -18.91 1.32
N THR A 228 2.16 -19.33 2.56
CA THR A 228 3.35 -20.05 3.05
C THR A 228 3.57 -21.32 2.25
N ALA A 229 4.82 -21.71 2.04
CA ALA A 229 5.24 -22.91 1.30
C ALA A 229 5.06 -22.87 -0.23
N GLY A 230 5.22 -21.70 -0.87
CA GLY A 230 5.35 -21.58 -2.34
C GLY A 230 4.11 -22.03 -3.13
N ARG A 231 2.97 -22.05 -2.51
CA ARG A 231 1.68 -22.34 -3.19
C ARG A 231 1.08 -21.04 -3.72
N ALA A 232 0.34 -21.11 -4.81
CA ALA A 232 -0.40 -19.98 -5.36
C ALA A 232 -1.26 -19.29 -4.29
N PRO A 233 -1.47 -17.96 -4.35
CA PRO A 233 -2.37 -17.25 -3.47
C PRO A 233 -3.72 -17.94 -3.41
N SER A 234 -4.33 -18.00 -2.23
CA SER A 234 -5.68 -18.54 -2.06
C SER A 234 -6.66 -17.38 -2.13
N PRO A 235 -7.79 -17.49 -2.87
CA PRO A 235 -8.83 -16.47 -2.81
C PRO A 235 -9.46 -16.34 -1.42
N GLU A 236 -9.24 -17.33 -0.55
CA GLU A 236 -9.70 -17.34 0.85
C GLU A 236 -8.66 -16.74 1.82
N ALA A 237 -7.50 -16.30 1.32
CA ALA A 237 -6.48 -15.67 2.14
C ALA A 237 -7.01 -14.36 2.72
N PHE A 238 -6.68 -14.10 3.98
CA PHE A 238 -7.11 -12.89 4.66
C PHE A 238 -6.07 -12.36 5.66
N ALA A 239 -6.22 -11.09 5.99
CA ALA A 239 -5.55 -10.44 7.11
C ALA A 239 -6.59 -9.59 7.88
N LEU A 240 -6.19 -9.03 9.02
CA LEU A 240 -7.03 -8.16 9.83
C LEU A 240 -6.39 -6.77 9.91
N HIS A 241 -7.23 -5.73 9.88
CA HIS A 241 -6.79 -4.36 10.07
C HIS A 241 -7.72 -3.62 11.03
N ARG A 242 -7.14 -2.78 11.90
CA ARG A 242 -7.88 -1.93 12.83
C ARG A 242 -7.49 -0.46 12.67
N THR A 243 -8.52 0.41 12.77
CA THR A 243 -8.39 1.86 12.88
C THR A 243 -9.42 2.38 13.88
N TYR A 244 -9.00 3.28 14.78
CA TYR A 244 -9.88 3.82 15.81
C TYR A 244 -9.46 5.21 16.27
N THR A 245 -10.40 5.94 16.85
CA THR A 245 -10.16 7.24 17.51
C THR A 245 -10.35 7.15 19.02
N PRO A 246 -9.65 7.97 19.82
CA PRO A 246 -9.84 7.98 21.28
C PRO A 246 -11.28 8.29 21.72
N ASP A 247 -12.00 9.10 20.95
CA ASP A 247 -13.39 9.47 21.20
C ASP A 247 -14.40 8.40 20.75
N GLY A 248 -13.94 7.31 20.13
CA GLY A 248 -14.77 6.23 19.61
C GLY A 248 -15.64 6.60 18.42
N SER A 249 -15.43 7.77 17.79
CA SER A 249 -16.15 8.17 16.56
C SER A 249 -15.79 7.29 15.36
N ILE A 250 -14.58 6.72 15.36
CA ILE A 250 -14.12 5.70 14.44
C ILE A 250 -13.66 4.49 15.27
N ASP A 251 -14.18 3.32 14.99
CA ASP A 251 -13.69 2.03 15.51
C ASP A 251 -14.00 0.96 14.47
N VAL A 252 -13.07 0.77 13.54
CA VAL A 252 -13.19 -0.09 12.38
C VAL A 252 -12.25 -1.26 12.54
N ASN A 253 -12.82 -2.47 12.52
CA ASN A 253 -12.08 -3.72 12.47
C ASN A 253 -12.54 -4.48 11.24
N VAL A 254 -11.63 -4.71 10.29
CA VAL A 254 -11.99 -5.31 9.00
C VAL A 254 -11.14 -6.52 8.68
N VAL A 255 -11.77 -7.47 7.97
CA VAL A 255 -11.07 -8.50 7.23
C VAL A 255 -10.66 -7.90 5.89
N VAL A 256 -9.38 -7.96 5.56
CA VAL A 256 -8.85 -7.52 4.27
C VAL A 256 -8.41 -8.71 3.43
N GLY A 257 -8.70 -8.67 2.14
CA GLY A 257 -8.37 -9.66 1.13
C GLY A 257 -7.25 -9.21 0.19
N ASP A 258 -6.86 -10.09 -0.73
CA ASP A 258 -5.87 -9.79 -1.76
C ASP A 258 -6.41 -8.75 -2.75
N GLY A 259 -5.67 -7.65 -2.93
CA GLY A 259 -6.06 -6.53 -3.79
C GLY A 259 -6.99 -5.49 -3.13
N ASP A 260 -7.28 -5.62 -1.84
CA ASP A 260 -8.06 -4.62 -1.11
C ASP A 260 -7.28 -3.33 -0.89
N VAL A 261 -8.01 -2.23 -0.77
CA VAL A 261 -7.48 -0.91 -0.41
C VAL A 261 -8.14 -0.45 0.88
N PHE A 262 -7.35 0.14 1.77
CA PHE A 262 -7.85 0.81 2.96
C PHE A 262 -7.30 2.25 3.02
N CYS A 263 -8.20 3.22 3.20
CA CYS A 263 -7.86 4.61 3.41
C CYS A 263 -7.79 4.87 4.91
N ILE A 264 -6.62 5.21 5.42
CA ILE A 264 -6.43 5.52 6.82
C ILE A 264 -7.02 6.91 7.11
N PRO A 265 -8.09 6.99 7.92
CA PRO A 265 -8.67 8.28 8.30
C PRO A 265 -7.82 8.93 9.41
N ARG A 266 -8.37 9.91 10.10
CA ARG A 266 -7.79 10.38 11.37
C ARG A 266 -7.82 9.30 12.45
N GLY A 267 -6.97 9.42 13.44
CA GLY A 267 -6.89 8.52 14.60
C GLY A 267 -5.80 7.45 14.46
N TYR A 268 -5.78 6.57 15.44
CA TYR A 268 -4.80 5.49 15.49
C TYR A 268 -5.15 4.38 14.51
N HIS A 269 -4.15 3.88 13.81
CA HIS A 269 -4.25 2.73 12.93
C HIS A 269 -3.20 1.67 13.25
N GLY A 270 -3.54 0.43 12.94
CA GLY A 270 -2.84 -0.77 13.38
C GLY A 270 -3.55 -1.44 14.55
N PRO A 271 -3.31 -2.76 14.71
CA PRO A 271 -2.42 -3.58 13.88
C PRO A 271 -2.95 -3.87 12.47
N CYS A 272 -2.02 -4.29 11.59
CA CYS A 272 -2.30 -5.18 10.48
C CYS A 272 -1.81 -6.57 10.87
N ILE A 273 -2.67 -7.57 10.88
CA ILE A 273 -2.35 -8.91 11.39
C ILE A 273 -2.39 -9.90 10.23
N ALA A 274 -1.25 -10.52 9.94
CA ALA A 274 -1.16 -11.60 8.97
C ALA A 274 -1.76 -12.89 9.56
N ALA A 275 -2.75 -13.47 8.92
CA ALA A 275 -3.31 -14.74 9.38
C ALA A 275 -2.27 -15.88 9.24
N PRO A 276 -2.23 -16.88 10.16
CA PRO A 276 -1.32 -18.02 10.01
C PRO A 276 -1.47 -18.71 8.66
N GLY A 277 -0.34 -18.94 7.97
CA GLY A 277 -0.29 -19.50 6.63
C GLY A 277 -0.40 -18.48 5.48
N TYR A 278 -0.67 -17.20 5.79
CA TYR A 278 -0.83 -16.14 4.79
C TYR A 278 0.06 -14.94 5.11
N PRO A 279 1.31 -14.90 4.62
CA PRO A 279 2.14 -13.70 4.75
C PRO A 279 1.44 -12.52 4.09
N LEU A 280 1.58 -11.35 4.73
CA LEU A 280 0.91 -10.12 4.33
C LEU A 280 1.92 -9.15 3.73
N TYR A 281 1.59 -8.63 2.55
CA TYR A 281 2.21 -7.45 1.97
C TYR A 281 1.21 -6.30 1.99
N TYR A 282 1.70 -5.09 2.25
CA TYR A 282 0.96 -3.89 1.89
C TYR A 282 1.89 -2.75 1.48
N LEU A 283 1.42 -2.01 0.48
CA LEU A 283 2.04 -0.77 0.01
C LEU A 283 1.43 0.38 0.80
N ASN A 284 2.28 1.15 1.49
CA ASN A 284 1.91 2.41 2.10
C ASN A 284 2.15 3.54 1.12
N VAL A 285 1.14 4.38 0.93
CA VAL A 285 1.21 5.61 0.14
C VAL A 285 0.84 6.76 1.05
N LEU A 286 1.78 7.67 1.28
CA LEU A 286 1.60 8.82 2.17
C LEU A 286 1.86 10.13 1.44
N ALA A 287 1.06 11.13 1.76
CA ALA A 287 1.31 12.51 1.42
C ALA A 287 0.52 13.46 2.34
N GLY A 288 0.97 14.69 2.47
CA GLY A 288 0.30 15.66 3.33
C GLY A 288 0.60 17.11 2.98
N PRO A 289 0.05 18.06 3.74
CA PRO A 289 0.21 19.51 3.51
C PRO A 289 1.60 20.04 3.85
N GLY A 290 2.41 19.28 4.60
CA GLY A 290 3.72 19.72 5.06
C GLY A 290 4.65 20.16 3.92
N GLU A 291 5.44 21.21 4.12
CA GLU A 291 6.44 21.66 3.14
C GLU A 291 7.60 20.67 3.00
N THR A 292 7.87 19.91 4.05
CA THR A 292 8.88 18.87 4.10
C THR A 292 8.22 17.52 4.29
N ARG A 293 8.62 16.54 3.49
CA ARG A 293 8.16 15.15 3.64
C ARG A 293 8.63 14.58 4.98
N SER A 294 7.74 13.97 5.72
CA SER A 294 8.05 13.33 7.00
C SER A 294 7.12 12.15 7.25
N MET A 295 7.69 11.04 7.66
CA MET A 295 6.97 9.84 8.09
C MET A 295 6.95 9.69 9.62
N ALA A 296 7.11 10.80 10.34
CA ALA A 296 6.95 10.82 11.79
C ALA A 296 5.51 10.47 12.19
N PHE A 297 5.33 9.94 13.38
CA PHE A 297 4.05 9.50 13.91
C PHE A 297 4.03 9.61 15.44
N CYS A 298 2.83 9.49 16.03
CA CYS A 298 2.62 9.37 17.46
C CYS A 298 2.01 8.01 17.77
N ASP A 299 2.64 7.24 18.65
CA ASP A 299 2.05 6.00 19.15
C ASP A 299 0.82 6.28 20.04
N ASP A 300 -0.10 5.34 20.09
CA ASP A 300 -1.11 5.33 21.13
C ASP A 300 -0.41 5.15 22.51
N PRO A 301 -0.57 6.12 23.43
CA PRO A 301 0.10 6.04 24.73
C PRO A 301 -0.25 4.77 25.51
N ALA A 302 -1.43 4.19 25.30
CA ALA A 302 -1.85 2.96 25.96
C ALA A 302 -1.01 1.74 25.52
N HIS A 303 -0.38 1.81 24.35
CA HIS A 303 0.35 0.70 23.74
C HIS A 303 1.84 0.99 23.49
N HIS A 304 2.31 2.20 23.77
CA HIS A 304 3.70 2.61 23.51
C HIS A 304 4.74 1.70 24.20
N TRP A 305 4.44 1.21 25.40
CA TRP A 305 5.29 0.31 26.16
C TRP A 305 5.73 -0.95 25.40
N VAL A 306 4.99 -1.34 24.36
CA VAL A 306 5.36 -2.49 23.51
C VAL A 306 6.72 -2.28 22.82
N ARG A 307 7.07 -1.01 22.49
CA ARG A 307 8.39 -0.72 21.91
C ARG A 307 9.53 -0.96 22.90
N GLU A 308 9.30 -0.65 24.14
CA GLU A 308 10.28 -0.91 25.22
C GLU A 308 10.50 -2.43 25.40
N ALA A 309 9.41 -3.21 25.27
CA ALA A 309 9.52 -4.67 25.33
C ALA A 309 10.39 -5.27 24.21
N TRP A 310 10.48 -4.61 23.04
CA TRP A 310 11.32 -5.10 21.92
C TRP A 310 12.81 -5.12 22.24
N GLU A 311 13.29 -4.29 23.15
CA GLU A 311 14.70 -4.26 23.58
C GLU A 311 15.14 -5.61 24.19
N HIS A 312 14.18 -6.40 24.68
CA HIS A 312 14.42 -7.70 25.32
C HIS A 312 13.98 -8.89 24.47
N MET A 313 13.61 -8.66 23.21
CA MET A 313 13.09 -9.69 22.32
C MET A 313 13.93 -9.77 21.03
N ALA A 314 14.23 -10.97 20.58
CA ALA A 314 14.83 -11.16 19.26
C ALA A 314 13.79 -10.88 18.15
N PRO A 315 14.21 -10.32 17.01
CA PRO A 315 13.38 -10.29 15.82
C PRO A 315 13.01 -11.70 15.37
N ASP A 316 11.86 -11.83 14.69
CA ASP A 316 11.50 -13.07 14.01
C ASP A 316 12.56 -13.43 12.96
N PRO A 317 13.17 -14.63 13.02
CA PRO A 317 14.25 -15.02 12.11
C PRO A 317 13.80 -15.12 10.64
N ARG A 318 12.50 -15.11 10.34
CA ARG A 318 11.99 -15.05 8.97
C ARG A 318 12.17 -13.67 8.31
N CYS A 319 12.56 -12.64 9.07
CA CYS A 319 12.82 -11.31 8.52
C CYS A 319 14.33 -11.00 8.44
N PRO A 320 14.79 -10.30 7.38
CA PRO A 320 13.98 -9.89 6.23
C PRO A 320 13.55 -11.09 5.39
N MET A 321 12.34 -11.00 4.79
CA MET A 321 11.77 -12.05 3.95
C MET A 321 12.36 -12.04 2.54
N THR A 322 12.72 -10.85 2.04
CA THR A 322 13.25 -10.63 0.69
C THR A 322 14.34 -9.56 0.69
N ASP A 323 15.21 -9.64 -0.32
CA ASP A 323 16.14 -8.59 -0.70
C ASP A 323 16.10 -8.35 -2.22
N ALA A 324 17.04 -7.58 -2.77
CA ALA A 324 17.11 -7.33 -4.21
C ALA A 324 17.49 -8.57 -5.04
N LYS A 325 18.01 -9.63 -4.42
CA LYS A 325 18.43 -10.86 -5.09
C LYS A 325 17.33 -11.92 -5.09
N GLY A 326 16.41 -11.87 -4.12
CA GLY A 326 15.33 -12.84 -3.99
C GLY A 326 14.80 -12.99 -2.57
N THR A 327 14.17 -14.14 -2.31
CA THR A 327 13.83 -14.56 -0.95
C THR A 327 15.10 -14.83 -0.16
N VAL A 328 15.11 -14.43 1.10
CA VAL A 328 16.24 -14.67 2.00
C VAL A 328 16.06 -16.04 2.65
N ASP A 329 16.80 -17.06 2.15
CA ASP A 329 16.83 -18.38 2.76
C ASP A 329 17.61 -18.31 4.10
N ARG A 330 16.99 -18.83 5.17
CA ARG A 330 17.59 -18.91 6.51
C ARG A 330 17.43 -20.28 7.13
#